data_d1a6d70286198671c5a2af65adef7c70
#
_entry.id   d1a6d70286198671c5a2af65adef7c70
#
_cell.length_a   1.000
_cell.length_b   1.000
_cell.length_c   1.000
_cell.angle_alpha   90.00
_cell.angle_beta   90.00
_cell.angle_gamma   90.00
#
_symmetry.space_group_name_H-M   'P 1'
#
loop_
_entity.id
_entity.type
_entity.pdbx_description
1 polymer ?
#
loop_
_entity_poly.entity_id
_entity_poly.type
_entity_poly.pdbx_seq_one_letter_code
_entity_poly.pdbx_strand_id
1 'polypeptide(L)'
;KFSFKKLFKNNSTGYDMTGWFELADFLGINKDMDKDVRSEATYFACLKILSESIGKLPLKLYQKTIKHGVIEAIDHPLYNTIRNRPNKFMTSTSFWSTLEYYRNHYGNAYALISGAGSETKLIPLDSSKMEIWYDDASLLNKIPDVFYLYSDNGKTYKFSSEGILHFK
;
A
#
# COMPACT_ATOMS: atom_id res chain seq x y z
N LYS A 1 5.51 -15.30 20.73
CA LYS A 1 4.95 -14.22 21.60
C LYS A 1 5.75 -12.96 21.33
N PHE A 2 5.27 -12.14 20.42
CA PHE A 2 5.88 -10.84 20.11
C PHE A 2 5.58 -9.88 21.25
N SER A 3 6.61 -9.30 21.84
CA SER A 3 6.47 -8.30 22.90
C SER A 3 6.44 -6.90 22.28
N PHE A 4 5.30 -6.26 22.28
CA PHE A 4 5.05 -4.89 21.80
C PHE A 4 5.84 -3.82 22.59
N LYS A 5 6.48 -4.16 23.70
CA LYS A 5 7.22 -3.22 24.55
C LYS A 5 8.56 -2.73 23.97
N LYS A 6 9.04 -3.30 22.87
CA LYS A 6 10.33 -2.92 22.26
C LYS A 6 10.23 -1.81 21.19
N LEU A 7 9.01 -1.48 20.76
CA LEU A 7 8.78 -0.50 19.69
C LEU A 7 8.91 0.97 20.10
N PHE A 8 8.99 1.26 21.40
CA PHE A 8 9.02 2.64 21.89
C PHE A 8 10.15 2.86 22.91
N LYS A 9 11.38 2.57 22.51
CA LYS A 9 12.53 3.05 23.28
C LYS A 9 12.95 4.41 22.74
N ASN A 10 12.46 5.44 23.40
CA ASN A 10 12.83 6.82 23.17
C ASN A 10 14.31 7.00 23.55
N ASN A 11 15.18 7.13 22.59
CA ASN A 11 16.54 7.62 22.81
C ASN A 11 16.80 8.73 21.78
N SER A 12 16.76 9.93 22.29
CA SER A 12 17.14 11.17 21.62
C SER A 12 18.62 11.11 21.27
N THR A 13 18.94 11.18 20.02
CA THR A 13 20.20 11.46 19.31
C THR A 13 20.61 10.33 18.36
N GLY A 14 20.04 10.38 17.19
CA GLY A 14 20.30 9.47 16.08
C GLY A 14 18.97 8.92 15.55
N TYR A 15 18.74 9.07 14.27
CA TYR A 15 17.58 8.49 13.62
C TYR A 15 17.65 6.97 13.77
N ASP A 16 16.88 6.42 14.70
CA ASP A 16 16.80 4.98 14.93
C ASP A 16 16.03 4.34 13.80
N MET A 17 16.76 3.77 12.84
CA MET A 17 16.23 3.10 11.66
C MET A 17 15.72 1.69 11.97
N THR A 18 15.95 1.15 13.17
CA THR A 18 15.60 -0.22 13.56
C THR A 18 14.09 -0.47 13.48
N GLY A 19 13.28 0.51 13.86
CA GLY A 19 11.81 0.40 13.77
C GLY A 19 11.28 0.23 12.35
N TRP A 20 11.97 0.79 11.35
CA TRP A 20 11.63 0.61 9.94
C TRP A 20 12.06 -0.73 9.37
N PHE A 21 13.20 -1.24 9.80
CA PHE A 21 13.63 -2.59 9.42
C PHE A 21 12.71 -3.66 10.04
N GLU A 22 12.22 -3.45 11.26
CA GLU A 22 11.22 -4.32 11.88
C GLU A 22 9.86 -4.22 11.16
N LEU A 23 9.44 -3.01 10.74
CA LEU A 23 8.23 -2.81 9.95
C LEU A 23 8.35 -3.43 8.56
N ALA A 24 9.48 -3.27 7.90
CA ALA A 24 9.76 -3.88 6.61
C ALA A 24 9.75 -5.41 6.69
N ASP A 25 10.30 -5.98 7.76
CA ASP A 25 10.29 -7.42 8.03
C ASP A 25 8.87 -7.94 8.34
N PHE A 26 8.10 -7.17 9.07
CA PHE A 26 6.69 -7.46 9.35
C PHE A 26 5.82 -7.41 8.08
N LEU A 27 6.12 -6.49 7.16
CA LEU A 27 5.43 -6.35 5.88
C LEU A 27 5.92 -7.34 4.82
N GLY A 28 6.88 -8.20 5.15
CA GLY A 28 7.45 -9.18 4.22
C GLY A 28 8.25 -8.56 3.08
N ILE A 29 8.73 -7.33 3.25
CA ILE A 29 9.61 -6.68 2.26
C ILE A 29 10.91 -7.48 2.20
N ASN A 30 11.15 -8.09 1.04
CA ASN A 30 12.30 -8.97 0.86
C ASN A 30 13.60 -8.21 1.07
N LYS A 31 14.41 -8.68 2.03
CA LYS A 31 15.70 -8.08 2.40
C LYS A 31 16.78 -8.21 1.31
N ASP A 32 16.52 -9.05 0.31
CA ASP A 32 17.52 -9.39 -0.70
C ASP A 32 17.50 -8.46 -1.92
N MET A 33 16.53 -7.53 -2.02
CA MET A 33 16.57 -6.51 -3.04
C MET A 33 17.54 -5.40 -2.64
N ASP A 34 18.67 -5.42 -3.30
CA ASP A 34 19.68 -4.36 -3.38
C ASP A 34 20.05 -3.76 -2.01
N LYS A 35 20.75 -4.56 -1.21
CA LYS A 35 21.35 -4.12 0.06
C LYS A 35 22.13 -2.81 -0.10
N ASP A 36 22.76 -2.62 -1.26
CA ASP A 36 23.59 -1.45 -1.53
C ASP A 36 22.80 -0.15 -1.62
N VAL A 37 21.65 -0.14 -2.29
CA VAL A 37 20.83 1.09 -2.43
C VAL A 37 20.08 1.43 -1.15
N ARG A 38 19.55 0.44 -0.43
CA ARG A 38 18.86 0.67 0.85
C ARG A 38 19.82 1.03 1.99
N SER A 39 21.07 0.63 1.90
CA SER A 39 22.10 0.99 2.88
C SER A 39 22.54 2.44 2.74
N GLU A 40 22.25 3.07 1.62
CA GLU A 40 22.54 4.48 1.44
C GLU A 40 21.55 5.33 2.25
N ALA A 41 22.02 5.87 3.36
CA ALA A 41 21.21 6.61 4.33
C ALA A 41 20.40 7.75 3.70
N THR A 42 20.96 8.40 2.68
CA THR A 42 20.32 9.48 1.95
C THR A 42 19.10 9.01 1.17
N TYR A 43 19.23 7.91 0.42
CA TYR A 43 18.13 7.33 -0.34
C TYR A 43 16.97 6.92 0.57
N PHE A 44 17.31 6.22 1.65
CA PHE A 44 16.30 5.80 2.62
C PHE A 44 15.61 6.98 3.30
N ALA A 45 16.36 8.03 3.66
CA ALA A 45 15.79 9.24 4.24
C ALA A 45 14.81 9.93 3.27
N CYS A 46 15.14 10.01 1.98
CA CYS A 46 14.26 10.56 0.96
C CYS A 46 12.95 9.75 0.82
N LEU A 47 13.05 8.43 0.72
CA LEU A 47 11.88 7.55 0.66
C LEU A 47 10.98 7.71 1.88
N LYS A 48 11.58 7.78 3.07
CA LYS A 48 10.86 7.98 4.32
C LYS A 48 10.10 9.30 4.32
N ILE A 49 10.77 10.41 4.00
CA ILE A 49 10.15 11.75 3.97
C ILE A 49 8.97 11.78 2.99
N LEU A 50 9.14 11.25 1.77
CA LEU A 50 8.08 11.20 0.77
C LEU A 50 6.89 10.37 1.24
N SER A 51 7.15 9.17 1.72
CA SER A 51 6.11 8.24 2.18
C SER A 51 5.32 8.79 3.36
N GLU A 52 6.00 9.33 4.37
CA GLU A 52 5.35 9.93 5.53
C GLU A 52 4.57 11.20 5.18
N SER A 53 5.08 12.00 4.25
CA SER A 53 4.40 13.24 3.84
C SER A 53 3.05 12.94 3.21
N ILE A 54 2.97 11.96 2.32
CA ILE A 54 1.71 11.53 1.71
C ILE A 54 0.81 10.83 2.73
N GLY A 55 1.36 9.92 3.54
CA GLY A 55 0.59 9.17 4.53
C GLY A 55 -0.06 10.03 5.60
N LYS A 56 0.50 11.19 5.91
CA LYS A 56 -0.06 12.17 6.86
C LYS A 56 -1.23 12.98 6.29
N LEU A 57 -1.42 12.99 4.96
CA LEU A 57 -2.53 13.69 4.34
C LEU A 57 -3.84 12.90 4.57
N PRO A 58 -4.87 13.53 5.17
CA PRO A 58 -6.14 12.86 5.38
C PRO A 58 -6.88 12.73 4.05
N LEU A 59 -7.02 11.50 3.56
CA LEU A 59 -7.85 11.24 2.40
C LEU A 59 -9.32 11.43 2.74
N LYS A 60 -10.05 12.10 1.86
CA LYS A 60 -11.47 12.37 1.99
C LYS A 60 -12.22 11.82 0.79
N LEU A 61 -13.39 11.28 1.03
CA LEU A 61 -14.31 10.84 0.00
C LEU A 61 -15.32 11.95 -0.28
N TYR A 62 -15.51 12.29 -1.54
CA TYR A 62 -16.45 13.32 -1.97
C TYR A 62 -17.53 12.75 -2.88
N GLN A 63 -18.73 13.24 -2.74
CA GLN A 63 -19.88 12.92 -3.59
C GLN A 63 -20.35 14.18 -4.33
N LYS A 64 -20.54 14.05 -5.64
CA LYS A 64 -21.15 15.12 -6.44
C LYS A 64 -22.66 15.06 -6.35
N THR A 65 -23.28 16.13 -5.87
CA THR A 65 -24.73 16.26 -5.72
C THR A 65 -25.24 17.37 -6.62
N ILE A 66 -26.39 17.15 -7.27
CA ILE A 66 -26.99 18.11 -8.23
C ILE A 66 -27.33 19.44 -7.54
N LYS A 67 -27.80 19.39 -6.27
CA LYS A 67 -28.26 20.57 -5.53
C LYS A 67 -27.16 21.32 -4.77
N HIS A 68 -26.14 20.63 -4.29
CA HIS A 68 -25.14 21.19 -3.38
C HIS A 68 -23.69 21.12 -3.90
N GLY A 69 -23.50 20.75 -5.16
CA GLY A 69 -22.17 20.62 -5.74
C GLY A 69 -21.42 19.41 -5.16
N VAL A 70 -20.17 19.61 -4.70
CA VAL A 70 -19.32 18.56 -4.15
C VAL A 70 -19.38 18.62 -2.62
N ILE A 71 -19.87 17.55 -2.00
CA ILE A 71 -19.97 17.41 -0.53
C ILE A 71 -19.14 16.23 -0.05
N GLU A 72 -18.65 16.28 1.19
CA GLU A 72 -17.94 15.16 1.81
C GLU A 72 -18.91 14.00 2.09
N ALA A 73 -18.61 12.81 1.57
CA ALA A 73 -19.49 11.63 1.65
C ALA A 73 -19.19 10.81 2.92
N ILE A 74 -19.50 11.36 4.08
CA ILE A 74 -19.22 10.76 5.39
C ILE A 74 -19.99 9.45 5.59
N ASP A 75 -21.23 9.39 5.09
CA ASP A 75 -22.13 8.23 5.23
C ASP A 75 -21.80 7.10 4.24
N HIS A 76 -20.83 7.30 3.34
CA HIS A 76 -20.47 6.28 2.37
C HIS A 76 -19.74 5.11 3.04
N PRO A 77 -20.08 3.84 2.71
CA PRO A 77 -19.48 2.65 3.33
C PRO A 77 -17.96 2.61 3.31
N LEU A 78 -17.34 3.13 2.24
CA LEU A 78 -15.88 3.17 2.08
C LEU A 78 -15.20 4.33 2.82
N TYR A 79 -15.96 5.29 3.37
CA TYR A 79 -15.38 6.46 4.02
C TYR A 79 -14.45 6.07 5.16
N ASN A 80 -14.90 5.19 6.03
CA ASN A 80 -14.11 4.73 7.18
C ASN A 80 -12.89 3.91 6.75
N THR A 81 -13.03 3.08 5.71
CA THR A 81 -11.93 2.26 5.16
C THR A 81 -10.82 3.14 4.60
N ILE A 82 -11.15 4.16 3.85
CA ILE A 82 -10.15 5.04 3.22
C ILE A 82 -9.51 5.98 4.24
N ARG A 83 -10.31 6.57 5.13
CA ARG A 83 -9.89 7.64 6.03
C ARG A 83 -9.25 7.15 7.33
N ASN A 84 -9.78 6.08 7.92
CA ASN A 84 -9.42 5.67 9.27
C ASN A 84 -8.69 4.33 9.31
N ARG A 85 -9.34 3.26 8.85
CA ARG A 85 -8.83 1.89 8.98
C ARG A 85 -9.05 1.07 7.71
N PRO A 86 -8.07 1.03 6.81
CA PRO A 86 -8.14 0.19 5.62
C PRO A 86 -8.25 -1.30 5.93
N ASN A 87 -7.66 -1.75 7.04
CA ASN A 87 -7.74 -3.13 7.51
C ASN A 87 -7.58 -3.22 9.04
N LYS A 88 -7.63 -4.43 9.58
CA LYS A 88 -7.54 -4.68 11.04
C LYS A 88 -6.16 -4.38 11.63
N PHE A 89 -5.11 -4.38 10.83
CA PHE A 89 -3.72 -4.33 11.28
C PHE A 89 -3.09 -2.95 11.11
N MET A 90 -3.64 -2.11 10.23
CA MET A 90 -3.03 -0.84 9.84
C MET A 90 -4.00 0.33 10.00
N THR A 91 -3.45 1.48 10.38
CA THR A 91 -4.13 2.77 10.26
C THR A 91 -4.07 3.27 8.82
N SER A 92 -4.91 4.23 8.48
CA SER A 92 -4.88 4.88 7.16
C SER A 92 -3.50 5.49 6.87
N THR A 93 -2.92 6.20 7.83
CA THR A 93 -1.58 6.79 7.69
C THR A 93 -0.51 5.75 7.35
N SER A 94 -0.46 4.64 8.09
CA SER A 94 0.51 3.57 7.83
C SER A 94 0.29 2.91 6.47
N PHE A 95 -0.97 2.68 6.10
CA PHE A 95 -1.31 2.08 4.82
C PHE A 95 -0.88 2.95 3.63
N TRP A 96 -1.23 4.23 3.63
CA TRP A 96 -0.87 5.14 2.55
C TRP A 96 0.63 5.42 2.49
N SER A 97 1.31 5.51 3.65
CA SER A 97 2.77 5.58 3.68
C SER A 97 3.43 4.35 3.09
N THR A 98 2.91 3.15 3.35
CA THR A 98 3.44 1.90 2.79
C THR A 98 3.26 1.86 1.27
N LEU A 99 2.09 2.22 0.75
CA LEU A 99 1.87 2.26 -0.69
C LEU A 99 2.77 3.29 -1.37
N GLU A 100 2.92 4.47 -0.78
CA GLU A 100 3.79 5.52 -1.32
C GLU A 100 5.27 5.09 -1.29
N TYR A 101 5.69 4.37 -0.24
CA TYR A 101 7.01 3.76 -0.18
C TYR A 101 7.22 2.78 -1.34
N TYR A 102 6.28 1.86 -1.55
CA TYR A 102 6.37 0.90 -2.66
C TYR A 102 6.38 1.59 -4.01
N ARG A 103 5.53 2.61 -4.20
CA ARG A 103 5.47 3.37 -5.45
C ARG A 103 6.81 4.05 -5.76
N ASN A 104 7.42 4.69 -4.79
CA ASN A 104 8.71 5.38 -4.99
C ASN A 104 9.89 4.42 -5.14
N HIS A 105 9.83 3.26 -4.49
CA HIS A 105 10.93 2.28 -4.51
C HIS A 105 10.87 1.35 -5.73
N TYR A 106 9.67 0.86 -6.06
CA TYR A 106 9.45 -0.12 -7.14
C TYR A 106 8.81 0.48 -8.40
N GLY A 107 8.43 1.75 -8.37
CA GLY A 107 7.71 2.40 -9.46
C GLY A 107 6.21 2.10 -9.47
N ASN A 108 5.75 1.10 -8.74
CA ASN A 108 4.34 0.69 -8.66
C ASN A 108 4.01 0.25 -7.23
N ALA A 109 2.77 0.47 -6.82
CA ALA A 109 2.25 -0.06 -5.56
C ALA A 109 0.89 -0.70 -5.76
N TYR A 110 0.61 -1.76 -5.01
CA TYR A 110 -0.59 -2.56 -5.15
C TYR A 110 -1.27 -2.78 -3.81
N ALA A 111 -2.60 -2.73 -3.82
CA ALA A 111 -3.40 -3.14 -2.68
C ALA A 111 -4.54 -4.05 -3.13
N LEU A 112 -4.71 -5.17 -2.44
CA LEU A 112 -5.82 -6.09 -2.64
C LEU A 112 -7.09 -5.50 -2.03
N ILE A 113 -8.16 -5.49 -2.80
CA ILE A 113 -9.51 -5.17 -2.33
C ILE A 113 -10.17 -6.48 -1.88
N SER A 114 -10.51 -6.58 -0.62
CA SER A 114 -11.17 -7.76 -0.04
C SER A 114 -12.47 -7.35 0.63
N GLY A 115 -13.54 -8.10 0.37
CA GLY A 115 -14.87 -7.80 0.89
C GLY A 115 -15.66 -6.85 0.00
N ALA A 116 -16.85 -6.46 0.44
CA ALA A 116 -17.76 -5.56 -0.27
C ALA A 116 -18.47 -4.60 0.68
N GLY A 117 -18.85 -3.42 0.18
CA GLY A 117 -19.58 -2.42 0.95
C GLY A 117 -18.82 -1.95 2.19
N SER A 118 -19.47 -1.98 3.35
CA SER A 118 -18.89 -1.56 4.64
C SER A 118 -17.79 -2.50 5.17
N GLU A 119 -17.72 -3.73 4.66
CA GLU A 119 -16.70 -4.71 5.04
C GLU A 119 -15.48 -4.71 4.13
N THR A 120 -15.42 -3.79 3.18
CA THR A 120 -14.27 -3.65 2.29
C THR A 120 -13.00 -3.38 3.09
N LYS A 121 -11.96 -4.14 2.79
CA LYS A 121 -10.62 -4.04 3.39
C LYS A 121 -9.61 -3.87 2.28
N LEU A 122 -8.61 -3.03 2.54
CA LEU A 122 -7.49 -2.81 1.65
C LEU A 122 -6.24 -3.40 2.29
N ILE A 123 -5.58 -4.30 1.57
CA ILE A 123 -4.40 -5.01 2.06
C ILE A 123 -3.24 -4.67 1.13
N PRO A 124 -2.17 -4.01 1.59
CA PRO A 124 -1.03 -3.70 0.75
C PRO A 124 -0.33 -5.01 0.37
N LEU A 125 0.06 -5.14 -0.89
CA LEU A 125 0.81 -6.26 -1.42
C LEU A 125 2.24 -5.84 -1.67
N ASP A 126 3.18 -6.76 -1.47
CA ASP A 126 4.59 -6.53 -1.76
C ASP A 126 4.78 -6.37 -3.28
N SER A 127 5.17 -5.17 -3.70
CA SER A 127 5.34 -4.85 -5.11
C SER A 127 6.48 -5.63 -5.78
N SER A 128 7.45 -6.13 -5.02
CA SER A 128 8.53 -6.96 -5.54
C SER A 128 8.06 -8.34 -6.02
N LYS A 129 6.91 -8.80 -5.51
CA LYS A 129 6.32 -10.10 -5.80
C LYS A 129 5.16 -10.03 -6.80
N MET A 130 4.89 -8.82 -7.33
CA MET A 130 3.79 -8.57 -8.23
C MET A 130 4.26 -8.47 -9.67
N GLU A 131 3.58 -9.19 -10.56
CA GLU A 131 3.76 -9.15 -12.00
C GLU A 131 2.45 -8.76 -12.68
N ILE A 132 2.55 -7.88 -13.67
CA ILE A 132 1.38 -7.47 -14.49
C ILE A 132 1.37 -8.32 -15.74
N TRP A 133 0.27 -8.98 -16.00
CA TRP A 133 0.07 -9.82 -17.17
C TRP A 133 -1.06 -9.29 -18.05
N TYR A 134 -0.80 -9.24 -19.34
CA TYR A 134 -1.76 -8.80 -20.35
C TYR A 134 -2.22 -10.03 -21.12
N ASP A 135 -3.53 -10.20 -21.28
CA ASP A 135 -4.08 -11.28 -22.07
C ASP A 135 -4.10 -10.87 -23.58
N ASP A 136 -3.17 -11.46 -24.34
CA ASP A 136 -3.06 -11.21 -25.77
C ASP A 136 -4.23 -11.80 -26.59
N ALA A 137 -5.02 -12.71 -26.02
CA ALA A 137 -6.21 -13.27 -26.68
C ALA A 137 -7.28 -12.20 -26.97
N SER A 138 -7.21 -11.07 -26.29
CA SER A 138 -8.10 -9.92 -26.53
C SER A 138 -7.66 -9.00 -27.66
N LEU A 139 -6.61 -9.31 -28.42
CA LEU A 139 -6.25 -8.56 -29.64
C LEU A 139 -7.42 -8.44 -30.65
N LEU A 140 -8.37 -9.34 -30.59
CA LEU A 140 -9.63 -9.28 -31.35
C LEU A 140 -10.69 -8.38 -30.69
N ASN A 141 -10.64 -8.22 -29.39
CA ASN A 141 -11.45 -7.30 -28.60
C ASN A 141 -10.57 -6.13 -28.17
N LYS A 142 -10.79 -4.97 -28.70
CA LYS A 142 -9.99 -3.73 -28.66
C LYS A 142 -9.40 -3.28 -27.29
N ILE A 143 -9.61 -4.01 -26.20
CA ILE A 143 -9.12 -3.68 -24.85
C ILE A 143 -8.54 -4.97 -24.24
N PRO A 144 -7.20 -5.06 -24.03
CA PRO A 144 -6.60 -6.22 -23.38
C PRO A 144 -7.04 -6.31 -21.92
N ASP A 145 -7.40 -7.51 -21.48
CA ASP A 145 -7.63 -7.78 -20.06
C ASP A 145 -6.31 -7.77 -19.30
N VAL A 146 -6.28 -7.05 -18.19
CA VAL A 146 -5.10 -6.96 -17.31
C VAL A 146 -5.31 -7.84 -16.10
N PHE A 147 -4.35 -8.71 -15.86
CA PHE A 147 -4.30 -9.56 -14.68
C PHE A 147 -3.06 -9.24 -13.85
N TYR A 148 -3.18 -9.45 -12.55
CA TYR A 148 -2.09 -9.30 -11.61
C TYR A 148 -1.73 -10.66 -11.03
N LEU A 149 -0.46 -11.04 -11.16
CA LEU A 149 0.08 -12.28 -10.60
C LEU A 149 0.90 -11.94 -9.35
N TYR A 150 0.50 -12.49 -8.23
CA TYR A 150 1.22 -12.34 -6.97
C TYR A 150 1.82 -13.68 -6.56
N SER A 151 3.14 -13.72 -6.45
CA SER A 151 3.87 -14.93 -6.10
C SER A 151 4.37 -14.86 -4.65
N ASP A 152 3.85 -15.74 -3.80
CA ASP A 152 4.27 -15.83 -2.40
C ASP A 152 4.47 -17.28 -1.97
N ASN A 153 5.61 -17.58 -1.36
CA ASN A 153 5.96 -18.90 -0.84
C ASN A 153 5.73 -20.06 -1.85
N GLY A 154 6.10 -19.84 -3.12
CA GLY A 154 5.96 -20.83 -4.20
C GLY A 154 4.53 -21.01 -4.70
N LYS A 155 3.58 -20.20 -4.26
CA LYS A 155 2.21 -20.15 -4.77
C LYS A 155 2.00 -18.86 -5.56
N THR A 156 1.37 -18.97 -6.72
CA THR A 156 0.99 -17.81 -7.53
C THR A 156 -0.51 -17.63 -7.48
N TYR A 157 -0.92 -16.42 -7.13
CA TYR A 157 -2.31 -15.99 -7.09
C TYR A 157 -2.57 -15.06 -8.27
N LYS A 158 -3.66 -15.32 -9.00
CA LYS A 158 -4.11 -14.49 -10.13
C LYS A 158 -5.28 -13.62 -9.67
N PHE A 159 -5.15 -12.31 -9.85
CA PHE A 159 -6.20 -11.35 -9.54
C PHE A 159 -6.66 -10.64 -10.80
N SER A 160 -7.95 -10.31 -10.90
CA SER A 160 -8.49 -9.43 -11.92
C SER A 160 -8.15 -7.97 -11.60
N SER A 161 -8.24 -7.11 -12.59
CA SER A 161 -8.05 -5.67 -12.45
C SER A 161 -9.01 -5.02 -11.43
N GLU A 162 -10.21 -5.59 -11.24
CA GLU A 162 -11.20 -5.09 -10.29
C GLU A 162 -10.85 -5.39 -8.83
N GLY A 163 -10.04 -6.43 -8.59
CA GLY A 163 -9.63 -6.85 -7.24
C GLY A 163 -8.39 -6.13 -6.72
N ILE A 164 -7.72 -5.34 -7.54
CA ILE A 164 -6.44 -4.69 -7.20
C ILE A 164 -6.53 -3.18 -7.40
N LEU A 165 -6.18 -2.42 -6.38
CA LEU A 165 -5.82 -1.01 -6.51
C LEU A 165 -4.36 -0.92 -6.95
N HIS A 166 -4.13 -0.32 -8.12
CA HIS A 166 -2.80 -0.14 -8.68
C HIS A 166 -2.45 1.35 -8.73
N PHE A 167 -1.35 1.71 -8.06
CA PHE A 167 -0.78 3.05 -8.03
C PHE A 167 0.54 3.06 -8.83
N LYS A 168 0.62 3.97 -9.77
CA LYS A 168 1.79 4.18 -10.67
C LYS A 168 2.53 5.45 -10.31
#